data_9bb6d0cc7e99a8580789d9846167abd3
#
_entry.id   9bb6d0cc7e99a8580789d9846167abd3
#
_cell.length_a   1.000
_cell.length_b   1.000
_cell.length_c   1.000
_cell.angle_alpha   90.00
_cell.angle_beta   90.00
_cell.angle_gamma   90.00
#
_symmetry.space_group_name_H-M   'P 1'
#
loop_
_entity.id
_entity.type
_entity.pdbx_description
1 polymer ?
#
loop_
_entity_poly.entity_id
_entity_poly.type
_entity_poly.pdbx_seq_one_letter_code
_entity_poly.pdbx_strand_id
1 'polypeptide(L)'
;LRIRLFAFCLLLGGCQSQLPPLPDWQSPEGRDDPQTGRIVELRSGVTLSPQQLVARLAAAPRVIVGEKHDNPDHHAVELWLAQALGEYRAQGSLLLEMLDPGQQPRVDAVRAQLGNGKPVANLEQALDWQKRWDWTQYGPLVSWAVAQPAPLLAANLQRSEIMRIYRERPPLPGTASRRDSVRLPLLAQIRESHCGMLPDDQLPAMLAVQQQRDRRMAERLRDAPLPAMLVAGSFHARRDLGVPVHLRDLGAEKGTQVLMLVEAAAGGNRRVRPTTPAYTRRHSRT
;
A
#
# COMPACT_ATOMS: atom_id res chain seq x y z
N LEU A 1 -59.85 -8.38 34.90
CA LEU A 1 -58.51 -8.92 34.72
C LEU A 1 -57.72 -8.00 33.77
N ARG A 2 -56.82 -7.12 34.32
CA ARG A 2 -56.02 -6.17 33.52
C ARG A 2 -54.63 -6.77 33.34
N ILE A 3 -54.33 -7.24 32.11
CA ILE A 3 -53.00 -7.71 31.72
C ILE A 3 -52.13 -6.51 31.43
N ARG A 4 -51.07 -6.31 32.24
CA ARG A 4 -50.02 -5.30 31.96
C ARG A 4 -48.95 -5.97 31.08
N LEU A 5 -48.88 -5.55 29.81
CA LEU A 5 -47.79 -5.91 28.90
C LEU A 5 -46.55 -5.13 29.35
N PHE A 6 -45.54 -5.83 29.85
CA PHE A 6 -44.18 -5.27 30.02
C PHE A 6 -43.43 -5.38 28.70
N ALA A 7 -43.22 -4.25 28.04
CA ALA A 7 -42.33 -4.17 26.88
C ALA A 7 -40.89 -4.23 27.37
N PHE A 8 -40.21 -5.35 27.11
CA PHE A 8 -38.79 -5.54 27.39
C PHE A 8 -38.02 -4.93 26.23
N CYS A 9 -37.54 -3.67 26.36
CA CYS A 9 -36.61 -3.07 25.40
C CYS A 9 -35.24 -3.76 25.54
N LEU A 10 -34.93 -4.70 24.64
CA LEU A 10 -33.59 -5.21 24.42
C LEU A 10 -32.72 -4.08 23.84
N LEU A 11 -31.94 -3.45 24.71
CA LEU A 11 -30.84 -2.60 24.31
C LEU A 11 -29.77 -3.51 23.67
N LEU A 12 -29.79 -3.61 22.35
CA LEU A 12 -28.67 -4.13 21.57
C LEU A 12 -27.52 -3.13 21.68
N GLY A 13 -26.75 -3.22 22.74
CA GLY A 13 -25.44 -2.57 22.85
C GLY A 13 -24.53 -3.21 21.80
N GLY A 14 -24.48 -2.64 20.59
CA GLY A 14 -23.48 -2.99 19.61
C GLY A 14 -22.10 -2.72 20.23
N CYS A 15 -21.28 -3.75 20.41
CA CYS A 15 -19.86 -3.59 20.69
C CYS A 15 -19.26 -2.82 19.51
N GLN A 16 -19.15 -1.50 19.62
CA GLN A 16 -18.27 -0.73 18.75
C GLN A 16 -16.85 -1.13 19.14
N SER A 17 -16.17 -1.89 18.30
CA SER A 17 -14.73 -2.11 18.43
C SER A 17 -14.07 -0.74 18.48
N GLN A 18 -13.43 -0.43 19.61
CA GLN A 18 -12.67 0.81 19.75
C GLN A 18 -11.39 0.63 18.95
N LEU A 19 -11.20 1.46 17.92
CA LEU A 19 -9.95 1.50 17.19
C LEU A 19 -8.80 1.88 18.14
N PRO A 20 -7.58 1.38 17.89
CA PRO A 20 -6.40 1.93 18.54
C PRO A 20 -6.34 3.44 18.26
N PRO A 21 -5.79 4.25 19.20
CA PRO A 21 -5.62 5.68 18.97
C PRO A 21 -4.75 5.91 17.72
N LEU A 22 -5.05 6.98 16.98
CA LEU A 22 -4.17 7.40 15.89
C LEU A 22 -2.78 7.74 16.46
N PRO A 23 -1.69 7.47 15.71
CA PRO A 23 -0.35 7.83 16.14
C PRO A 23 -0.19 9.35 16.21
N ASP A 24 0.68 9.80 17.10
CA ASP A 24 1.13 11.20 17.13
C ASP A 24 1.98 11.50 15.91
N TRP A 25 1.79 12.69 15.31
CA TRP A 25 2.55 13.12 14.14
C TRP A 25 3.99 13.47 14.52
N GLN A 26 4.95 12.83 13.85
CA GLN A 26 6.39 12.97 14.11
C GLN A 26 7.10 13.86 13.08
N SER A 27 6.59 13.90 11.83
CA SER A 27 7.19 14.74 10.78
C SER A 27 7.24 16.19 11.20
N PRO A 28 8.39 16.86 11.06
CA PRO A 28 8.52 18.28 11.41
C PRO A 28 7.75 19.16 10.40
N GLU A 29 7.65 18.73 9.15
CA GLU A 29 6.95 19.44 8.10
C GLU A 29 5.45 19.08 8.08
N GLY A 30 4.60 20.11 7.95
CA GLY A 30 3.15 19.92 7.82
C GLY A 30 2.43 19.51 9.11
N ARG A 31 3.11 19.40 10.27
CA ARG A 31 2.49 18.97 11.53
C ARG A 31 1.31 19.86 11.92
N ASP A 32 1.46 21.17 11.76
CA ASP A 32 0.45 22.17 12.11
C ASP A 32 -0.48 22.52 10.92
N ASP A 33 -0.34 21.83 9.78
CA ASP A 33 -1.23 22.05 8.66
C ASP A 33 -2.63 21.48 8.97
N PRO A 34 -3.71 22.25 8.77
CA PRO A 34 -5.07 21.80 9.06
C PRO A 34 -5.54 20.61 8.19
N GLN A 35 -4.78 20.25 7.17
CA GLN A 35 -5.04 19.05 6.35
C GLN A 35 -4.39 17.78 6.95
N THR A 36 -3.46 17.92 7.89
CA THR A 36 -2.78 16.77 8.51
C THR A 36 -3.78 15.89 9.25
N GLY A 37 -3.73 14.58 9.00
CA GLY A 37 -4.69 13.62 9.52
C GLY A 37 -6.04 13.60 8.81
N ARG A 38 -6.26 14.43 7.80
CA ARG A 38 -7.51 14.45 7.03
C ARG A 38 -7.60 13.27 6.07
N ILE A 39 -8.72 12.58 6.10
CA ILE A 39 -9.01 11.43 5.24
C ILE A 39 -10.09 11.84 4.23
N VAL A 40 -9.81 11.73 2.94
CA VAL A 40 -10.73 12.13 1.88
C VAL A 40 -10.99 10.99 0.91
N GLU A 41 -12.25 10.67 0.67
CA GLU A 41 -12.62 9.81 -0.44
C GLU A 41 -12.56 10.58 -1.75
N LEU A 42 -11.62 10.24 -2.63
CA LEU A 42 -11.34 11.03 -3.84
C LEU A 42 -12.48 11.04 -4.86
N ARG A 43 -13.34 10.02 -4.89
CA ARG A 43 -14.46 9.95 -5.83
C ARG A 43 -15.57 10.94 -5.49
N SER A 44 -15.93 11.05 -4.23
CA SER A 44 -17.03 11.89 -3.74
C SER A 44 -16.56 13.22 -3.14
N GLY A 45 -15.26 13.33 -2.78
CA GLY A 45 -14.70 14.45 -2.03
C GLY A 45 -15.10 14.47 -0.55
N VAL A 46 -15.78 13.43 -0.06
CA VAL A 46 -16.24 13.35 1.34
C VAL A 46 -15.07 13.09 2.27
N THR A 47 -15.01 13.85 3.37
CA THR A 47 -14.09 13.60 4.47
C THR A 47 -14.63 12.45 5.33
N LEU A 48 -13.76 11.49 5.65
CA LEU A 48 -14.07 10.31 6.46
C LEU A 48 -13.46 10.44 7.85
N SER A 49 -14.14 9.86 8.84
CA SER A 49 -13.48 9.55 10.12
C SER A 49 -12.58 8.32 9.99
N PRO A 50 -11.63 8.12 10.93
CA PRO A 50 -10.82 6.88 10.98
C PRO A 50 -11.67 5.61 11.01
N GLN A 51 -12.77 5.61 11.75
CA GLN A 51 -13.72 4.49 11.84
C GLN A 51 -14.38 4.20 10.48
N GLN A 52 -14.79 5.25 9.76
CA GLN A 52 -15.38 5.11 8.43
C GLN A 52 -14.37 4.60 7.41
N LEU A 53 -13.11 5.04 7.48
CA LEU A 53 -12.01 4.52 6.65
C LEU A 53 -11.83 3.02 6.91
N VAL A 54 -11.60 2.63 8.17
CA VAL A 54 -11.34 1.23 8.53
C VAL A 54 -12.51 0.33 8.14
N ALA A 55 -13.76 0.75 8.40
CA ALA A 55 -14.95 -0.02 8.01
C ALA A 55 -15.02 -0.25 6.49
N ARG A 56 -14.70 0.77 5.67
CA ARG A 56 -14.65 0.63 4.20
C ARG A 56 -13.53 -0.29 3.74
N LEU A 57 -12.35 -0.16 4.32
CA LEU A 57 -11.21 -1.00 3.97
C LEU A 57 -11.40 -2.45 4.45
N ALA A 58 -12.04 -2.64 5.60
CA ALA A 58 -12.34 -3.96 6.13
C ALA A 58 -13.29 -4.77 5.22
N ALA A 59 -14.17 -4.11 4.48
CA ALA A 59 -15.06 -4.76 3.51
C ALA A 59 -14.36 -5.19 2.22
N ALA A 60 -13.12 -4.73 1.97
CA ALA A 60 -12.40 -5.00 0.74
C ALA A 60 -11.60 -6.32 0.81
N PRO A 61 -11.62 -7.16 -0.23
CA PRO A 61 -10.78 -8.36 -0.27
C PRO A 61 -9.28 -8.01 -0.36
N ARG A 62 -8.94 -6.87 -0.95
CA ARG A 62 -7.57 -6.37 -1.10
C ARG A 62 -7.49 -4.89 -0.78
N VAL A 63 -6.49 -4.53 0.01
CA VAL A 63 -6.15 -3.15 0.35
C VAL A 63 -4.71 -2.90 -0.09
N ILE A 64 -4.47 -1.81 -0.82
CA ILE A 64 -3.13 -1.35 -1.19
C ILE A 64 -2.92 -0.02 -0.47
N VAL A 65 -1.85 0.07 0.30
CA VAL A 65 -1.42 1.29 0.99
C VAL A 65 -0.19 1.82 0.27
N GLY A 66 -0.29 3.07 -0.20
CA GLY A 66 0.80 3.77 -0.86
C GLY A 66 1.42 4.80 0.07
N GLU A 67 2.73 4.69 0.29
CA GLU A 67 3.46 5.51 1.26
C GLU A 67 4.63 6.27 0.61
N LYS A 68 5.28 7.18 1.34
CA LYS A 68 6.56 7.78 1.06
C LYS A 68 7.58 7.17 2.01
N HIS A 69 8.57 6.47 1.45
CA HIS A 69 9.52 5.59 2.16
C HIS A 69 10.32 6.24 3.30
N ASP A 70 10.42 7.55 3.32
CA ASP A 70 11.17 8.32 4.30
C ASP A 70 10.28 9.14 5.24
N ASN A 71 8.96 8.88 5.25
CA ASN A 71 8.03 9.61 6.11
C ASN A 71 7.61 8.77 7.32
N PRO A 72 8.04 9.12 8.55
CA PRO A 72 7.75 8.34 9.76
C PRO A 72 6.26 8.26 10.09
N ASP A 73 5.47 9.28 9.73
CA ASP A 73 4.04 9.27 9.99
C ASP A 73 3.31 8.26 9.11
N HIS A 74 3.79 8.06 7.86
CA HIS A 74 3.24 7.04 6.98
C HIS A 74 3.42 5.65 7.59
N HIS A 75 4.61 5.32 8.11
CA HIS A 75 4.89 4.02 8.72
C HIS A 75 4.09 3.81 10.01
N ALA A 76 3.92 4.87 10.80
CA ALA A 76 3.07 4.81 11.99
C ALA A 76 1.59 4.54 11.64
N VAL A 77 1.08 5.18 10.57
CA VAL A 77 -0.28 4.96 10.06
C VAL A 77 -0.44 3.56 9.45
N GLU A 78 0.56 3.01 8.80
CA GLU A 78 0.54 1.64 8.28
C GLU A 78 0.37 0.59 9.38
N LEU A 79 1.16 0.72 10.45
CA LEU A 79 1.02 -0.14 11.64
C LEU A 79 -0.36 0.03 12.27
N TRP A 80 -0.78 1.28 12.51
CA TRP A 80 -2.10 1.59 13.05
C TRP A 80 -3.21 0.95 12.21
N LEU A 81 -3.14 1.10 10.88
CA LEU A 81 -4.16 0.55 9.97
C LEU A 81 -4.19 -0.97 10.01
N ALA A 82 -3.02 -1.63 10.02
CA ALA A 82 -2.94 -3.09 10.10
C ALA A 82 -3.58 -3.60 11.41
N GLN A 83 -3.33 -2.94 12.53
CA GLN A 83 -3.95 -3.23 13.83
C GLN A 83 -5.46 -2.96 13.79
N ALA A 84 -5.86 -1.78 13.32
CA ALA A 84 -7.26 -1.37 13.25
C ALA A 84 -8.10 -2.30 12.35
N LEU A 85 -7.55 -2.77 11.23
CA LEU A 85 -8.23 -3.77 10.39
C LEU A 85 -8.41 -5.10 11.11
N GLY A 86 -7.44 -5.49 11.95
CA GLY A 86 -7.50 -6.70 12.76
C GLY A 86 -8.68 -6.71 13.75
N GLU A 87 -9.08 -5.54 14.25
CA GLU A 87 -10.24 -5.40 15.13
C GLU A 87 -11.59 -5.61 14.40
N TYR A 88 -11.62 -5.40 13.09
CA TYR A 88 -12.84 -5.55 12.28
C TYR A 88 -12.98 -6.93 11.64
N ARG A 89 -11.85 -7.57 11.34
CA ARG A 89 -11.83 -8.85 10.64
C ARG A 89 -10.50 -9.57 10.84
N ALA A 90 -10.51 -10.90 10.78
CA ALA A 90 -9.28 -11.66 10.64
C ALA A 90 -8.57 -11.27 9.34
N GLN A 91 -7.28 -10.95 9.43
CA GLN A 91 -6.44 -10.66 8.28
C GLN A 91 -5.98 -11.99 7.64
N GLY A 92 -6.03 -12.09 6.30
CA GLY A 92 -5.56 -13.25 5.57
C GLY A 92 -4.06 -13.19 5.29
N SER A 93 -3.52 -11.98 4.95
CA SER A 93 -2.09 -11.79 4.70
C SER A 93 -1.69 -10.32 4.71
N LEU A 94 -0.42 -10.04 5.03
CA LEU A 94 0.25 -8.76 4.82
C LEU A 94 1.39 -8.96 3.83
N LEU A 95 1.48 -8.08 2.82
CA LEU A 95 2.52 -8.11 1.80
C LEU A 95 3.33 -6.82 1.88
N LEU A 96 4.65 -6.92 1.73
CA LEU A 96 5.54 -5.75 1.74
C LEU A 96 6.38 -5.69 0.46
N GLU A 97 6.44 -4.51 -0.17
CA GLU A 97 7.42 -4.21 -1.22
C GLU A 97 8.85 -4.32 -0.69
N MET A 98 9.07 -4.02 0.59
CA MET A 98 10.38 -4.00 1.25
C MET A 98 11.00 -5.39 1.41
N LEU A 99 10.25 -6.44 1.16
CA LEU A 99 10.70 -7.83 1.18
C LEU A 99 10.77 -8.41 -0.23
N ASP A 100 11.87 -9.09 -0.56
CA ASP A 100 12.02 -9.85 -1.79
C ASP A 100 11.91 -11.38 -1.56
N PRO A 101 11.75 -12.17 -2.62
CA PRO A 101 11.57 -13.62 -2.49
C PRO A 101 12.70 -14.35 -1.77
N GLY A 102 13.94 -13.83 -1.81
CA GLY A 102 15.09 -14.41 -1.12
C GLY A 102 14.97 -14.33 0.40
N GLN A 103 14.19 -13.37 0.91
CA GLN A 103 13.96 -13.20 2.35
C GLN A 103 12.78 -14.04 2.86
N GLN A 104 11.89 -14.53 2.00
CA GLN A 104 10.69 -15.26 2.45
C GLN A 104 11.01 -16.47 3.35
N PRO A 105 12.01 -17.33 3.07
CA PRO A 105 12.35 -18.46 3.96
C PRO A 105 12.77 -17.99 5.37
N ARG A 106 13.42 -16.82 5.48
CA ARG A 106 13.79 -16.24 6.77
C ARG A 106 12.58 -15.72 7.54
N VAL A 107 11.65 -15.05 6.83
CA VAL A 107 10.37 -14.62 7.39
C VAL A 107 9.60 -15.82 7.95
N ASP A 108 9.51 -16.91 7.18
CA ASP A 108 8.79 -18.11 7.57
C ASP A 108 9.45 -18.79 8.78
N ALA A 109 10.80 -18.84 8.83
CA ALA A 109 11.55 -19.38 9.96
C ALA A 109 11.36 -18.56 11.24
N VAL A 110 11.42 -17.22 11.13
CA VAL A 110 11.15 -16.30 12.26
C VAL A 110 9.74 -16.51 12.80
N ARG A 111 8.75 -16.57 11.92
CA ARG A 111 7.35 -16.79 12.31
C ARG A 111 7.15 -18.13 13.00
N ALA A 112 7.76 -19.19 12.49
CA ALA A 112 7.73 -20.52 13.12
C ALA A 112 8.40 -20.52 14.51
N GLN A 113 9.53 -19.81 14.66
CA GLN A 113 10.21 -19.64 15.94
C GLN A 113 9.33 -18.95 16.97
N LEU A 114 8.73 -17.80 16.59
CA LEU A 114 7.81 -17.04 17.45
C LEU A 114 6.54 -17.82 17.79
N GLY A 115 5.97 -18.55 16.83
CA GLY A 115 4.81 -19.41 17.03
C GLY A 115 5.05 -20.56 18.00
N ASN A 116 6.32 -20.99 18.16
CA ASN A 116 6.76 -21.96 19.16
C ASN A 116 7.16 -21.33 20.50
N GLY A 117 6.83 -20.07 20.73
CA GLY A 117 7.13 -19.34 21.97
C GLY A 117 8.62 -18.98 22.15
N LYS A 118 9.45 -19.10 21.10
CA LYS A 118 10.87 -18.79 21.15
C LYS A 118 11.13 -17.36 20.69
N PRO A 119 11.70 -16.48 21.54
CA PRO A 119 11.98 -15.09 21.16
C PRO A 119 13.09 -15.02 20.11
N VAL A 120 13.05 -13.99 19.27
CA VAL A 120 14.10 -13.65 18.30
C VAL A 120 14.84 -12.43 18.83
N ALA A 121 16.13 -12.58 19.13
CA ALA A 121 16.92 -11.53 19.79
C ALA A 121 17.15 -10.30 18.88
N ASN A 122 17.38 -10.51 17.59
CA ASN A 122 17.58 -9.45 16.61
C ASN A 122 16.79 -9.78 15.35
N LEU A 123 15.62 -9.17 15.22
CA LEU A 123 14.71 -9.44 14.12
C LEU A 123 15.24 -8.90 12.78
N GLU A 124 15.87 -7.73 12.78
CA GLU A 124 16.48 -7.14 11.59
C GLU A 124 17.51 -8.09 10.97
N GLN A 125 18.40 -8.62 11.80
CA GLN A 125 19.42 -9.58 11.36
C GLN A 125 18.80 -10.93 10.94
N ALA A 126 17.84 -11.43 11.70
CA ALA A 126 17.19 -12.72 11.42
C ALA A 126 16.47 -12.71 10.06
N LEU A 127 15.90 -11.58 9.69
CA LEU A 127 15.20 -11.36 8.41
C LEU A 127 16.16 -11.03 7.26
N ASP A 128 17.46 -10.83 7.53
CA ASP A 128 18.42 -10.29 6.55
C ASP A 128 17.85 -8.99 5.91
N TRP A 129 17.45 -8.07 6.79
CA TRP A 129 16.77 -6.86 6.36
C TRP A 129 17.69 -6.01 5.48
N GLN A 130 17.17 -5.56 4.35
CA GLN A 130 17.98 -4.83 3.38
C GLN A 130 18.22 -3.39 3.84
N LYS A 131 19.49 -2.98 3.93
CA LYS A 131 19.93 -1.65 4.42
C LYS A 131 19.33 -0.46 3.68
N ARG A 132 18.79 -0.65 2.48
CA ARG A 132 18.10 0.41 1.73
C ARG A 132 16.76 0.83 2.34
N TRP A 133 16.19 -0.02 3.22
CA TRP A 133 14.95 0.23 3.93
C TRP A 133 15.28 0.50 5.40
N ASP A 134 15.01 1.71 5.87
CA ASP A 134 15.34 2.09 7.24
C ASP A 134 14.55 1.25 8.26
N TRP A 135 15.26 0.39 9.00
CA TRP A 135 14.66 -0.47 10.00
C TRP A 135 13.94 0.30 11.11
N THR A 136 14.40 1.51 11.44
CA THR A 136 13.75 2.32 12.48
C THR A 136 12.32 2.68 12.09
N GLN A 137 12.02 2.77 10.80
CA GLN A 137 10.71 3.08 10.27
C GLN A 137 9.86 1.83 10.02
N TYR A 138 10.39 0.82 9.35
CA TYR A 138 9.66 -0.41 9.00
C TYR A 138 9.60 -1.45 10.12
N GLY A 139 10.59 -1.44 11.02
CA GLY A 139 10.73 -2.41 12.11
C GLY A 139 9.48 -2.58 12.97
N PRO A 140 8.79 -1.52 13.39
CA PRO A 140 7.55 -1.63 14.16
C PRO A 140 6.46 -2.43 13.46
N LEU A 141 6.18 -2.14 12.18
CA LEU A 141 5.19 -2.87 11.38
C LEU A 141 5.61 -4.33 11.16
N VAL A 142 6.88 -4.56 10.80
CA VAL A 142 7.42 -5.90 10.55
C VAL A 142 7.40 -6.75 11.82
N SER A 143 7.83 -6.19 12.95
CA SER A 143 7.83 -6.88 14.25
C SER A 143 6.42 -7.29 14.67
N TRP A 144 5.46 -6.40 14.48
CA TRP A 144 4.05 -6.72 14.73
C TRP A 144 3.58 -7.84 13.77
N ALA A 145 3.86 -7.71 12.47
CA ALA A 145 3.35 -8.59 11.44
C ALA A 145 3.85 -10.04 11.57
N VAL A 146 5.14 -10.24 11.88
CA VAL A 146 5.69 -11.60 12.04
C VAL A 146 5.11 -12.36 13.22
N ALA A 147 4.57 -11.64 14.21
CA ALA A 147 3.91 -12.22 15.38
C ALA A 147 2.42 -12.54 15.15
N GLN A 148 1.82 -12.08 14.03
CA GLN A 148 0.41 -12.33 13.74
C GLN A 148 0.18 -13.72 13.16
N PRO A 149 -1.04 -14.29 13.30
CA PRO A 149 -1.43 -15.53 12.62
C PRO A 149 -1.33 -15.42 11.09
N ALA A 150 -1.71 -14.27 10.52
CA ALA A 150 -1.65 -14.01 9.09
C ALA A 150 -0.20 -14.00 8.56
N PRO A 151 0.10 -14.61 7.40
CA PRO A 151 1.43 -14.62 6.84
C PRO A 151 1.90 -13.21 6.42
N LEU A 152 3.18 -12.93 6.68
CA LEU A 152 3.91 -11.82 6.10
C LEU A 152 4.61 -12.31 4.81
N LEU A 153 4.34 -11.66 3.68
CA LEU A 153 4.75 -12.12 2.36
C LEU A 153 5.64 -11.10 1.65
N ALA A 154 6.70 -11.59 1.03
CA ALA A 154 7.54 -10.79 0.13
C ALA A 154 6.81 -10.48 -1.17
N ALA A 155 6.82 -9.20 -1.57
CA ALA A 155 6.08 -8.75 -2.76
C ALA A 155 6.97 -8.19 -3.88
N ASN A 156 8.25 -7.92 -3.62
CA ASN A 156 9.16 -7.34 -4.61
C ASN A 156 9.81 -8.38 -5.53
N LEU A 157 10.61 -7.86 -6.47
CA LEU A 157 11.56 -8.62 -7.28
C LEU A 157 12.90 -8.76 -6.55
N GLN A 158 13.57 -9.88 -6.75
CA GLN A 158 14.93 -10.07 -6.30
C GLN A 158 15.91 -9.24 -7.12
N ARG A 159 17.03 -8.81 -6.53
CA ARG A 159 18.01 -7.95 -7.21
C ARG A 159 18.52 -8.55 -8.54
N SER A 160 18.77 -9.85 -8.60
CA SER A 160 19.17 -10.52 -9.82
C SER A 160 18.11 -10.46 -10.92
N GLU A 161 16.82 -10.58 -10.58
CA GLU A 161 15.72 -10.41 -11.50
C GLU A 161 15.62 -8.96 -12.02
N ILE A 162 15.78 -7.96 -11.14
CA ILE A 162 15.80 -6.55 -11.51
C ILE A 162 16.90 -6.28 -12.55
N MET A 163 18.11 -6.79 -12.29
CA MET A 163 19.25 -6.60 -13.21
C MET A 163 19.04 -7.33 -14.53
N ARG A 164 18.41 -8.49 -14.54
CA ARG A 164 18.02 -9.20 -15.75
C ARG A 164 16.98 -8.39 -16.55
N ILE A 165 15.91 -7.94 -15.88
CA ILE A 165 14.85 -7.14 -16.52
C ILE A 165 15.42 -5.86 -17.11
N TYR A 166 16.32 -5.20 -16.39
CA TYR A 166 16.97 -3.97 -16.86
C TYR A 166 17.73 -4.21 -18.17
N ARG A 167 18.48 -5.31 -18.28
CA ARG A 167 19.27 -5.65 -19.49
C ARG A 167 18.41 -6.15 -20.64
N GLU A 168 17.50 -7.09 -20.34
CA GLU A 168 16.78 -7.85 -21.37
C GLU A 168 15.44 -7.24 -21.78
N ARG A 169 14.86 -6.42 -20.90
CA ARG A 169 13.55 -5.78 -21.10
C ARG A 169 12.49 -6.77 -21.60
N PRO A 170 12.25 -7.89 -20.89
CA PRO A 170 11.34 -8.92 -21.34
C PRO A 170 9.92 -8.34 -21.54
N PRO A 171 9.14 -8.90 -22.48
CA PRO A 171 7.78 -8.46 -22.72
C PRO A 171 6.94 -8.49 -21.46
N LEU A 172 6.20 -7.41 -21.21
CA LEU A 172 5.24 -7.36 -20.12
C LEU A 172 3.93 -8.02 -20.56
N PRO A 173 3.42 -9.05 -19.88
CA PRO A 173 2.11 -9.60 -20.16
C PRO A 173 0.98 -8.65 -19.72
N GLY A 174 -0.14 -8.65 -20.45
CA GLY A 174 -1.30 -7.83 -20.16
C GLY A 174 -1.62 -6.83 -21.27
N THR A 175 -2.76 -6.18 -21.17
CA THR A 175 -3.25 -5.17 -22.12
C THR A 175 -3.40 -3.79 -21.50
N ALA A 176 -3.94 -3.70 -20.28
CA ALA A 176 -4.16 -2.42 -19.61
C ALA A 176 -2.82 -1.72 -19.26
N SER A 177 -1.86 -2.46 -18.71
CA SER A 177 -0.55 -1.96 -18.30
C SER A 177 0.35 -1.54 -19.49
N ARG A 178 0.07 -2.03 -20.69
CA ARG A 178 0.85 -1.71 -21.90
C ARG A 178 0.30 -0.51 -22.69
N ARG A 179 -0.82 0.07 -22.31
CA ARG A 179 -1.40 1.24 -22.98
C ARG A 179 -0.50 2.46 -22.84
N ASP A 180 -0.48 3.31 -23.84
CA ASP A 180 0.28 4.58 -23.77
C ASP A 180 -0.21 5.49 -22.66
N SER A 181 -1.50 5.43 -22.31
CA SER A 181 -2.06 6.13 -21.14
C SER A 181 -1.46 5.70 -19.78
N VAL A 182 -0.77 4.56 -19.74
CA VAL A 182 -0.01 4.07 -18.57
C VAL A 182 1.50 4.31 -18.78
N ARG A 183 2.02 3.92 -19.93
CA ARG A 183 3.47 3.95 -20.23
C ARG A 183 4.03 5.37 -20.26
N LEU A 184 3.36 6.31 -20.92
CA LEU A 184 3.88 7.68 -21.09
C LEU A 184 3.93 8.44 -19.75
N PRO A 185 2.89 8.40 -18.88
CA PRO A 185 3.00 8.98 -17.54
C PRO A 185 4.05 8.31 -16.65
N LEU A 186 4.25 6.98 -16.75
CA LEU A 186 5.33 6.29 -16.03
C LEU A 186 6.71 6.75 -16.47
N LEU A 187 6.94 6.91 -17.78
CA LEU A 187 8.20 7.46 -18.31
C LEU A 187 8.46 8.89 -17.81
N ALA A 188 7.42 9.73 -17.80
CA ALA A 188 7.53 11.09 -17.27
C ALA A 188 7.87 11.07 -15.76
N GLN A 189 7.19 10.23 -14.99
CA GLN A 189 7.44 10.05 -13.56
C GLN A 189 8.87 9.53 -13.28
N ILE A 190 9.36 8.55 -14.05
CA ILE A 190 10.73 8.04 -13.94
C ILE A 190 11.74 9.16 -14.21
N ARG A 191 11.52 9.95 -15.26
CA ARG A 191 12.40 11.09 -15.57
C ARG A 191 12.41 12.12 -14.44
N GLU A 192 11.24 12.46 -13.90
CA GLU A 192 11.09 13.42 -12.80
C GLU A 192 11.76 12.92 -11.50
N SER A 193 11.54 11.65 -11.12
CA SER A 193 12.14 11.07 -9.91
C SER A 193 13.66 10.94 -9.95
N HIS A 194 14.26 11.04 -11.14
CA HIS A 194 15.70 11.11 -11.33
C HIS A 194 16.20 12.54 -11.66
N CYS A 195 15.42 13.57 -11.34
CA CYS A 195 15.74 14.98 -11.57
C CYS A 195 16.13 15.29 -13.03
N GLY A 196 15.63 14.53 -13.98
CA GLY A 196 15.98 14.65 -15.41
C GLY A 196 17.40 14.21 -15.75
N MET A 197 18.17 13.68 -14.80
CA MET A 197 19.58 13.28 -15.02
C MET A 197 19.72 11.87 -15.61
N LEU A 198 18.64 11.10 -15.68
CA LEU A 198 18.67 9.77 -16.28
C LEU A 198 18.79 9.89 -17.81
N PRO A 199 19.80 9.26 -18.46
CA PRO A 199 19.91 9.23 -19.91
C PRO A 199 18.67 8.64 -20.58
N ASP A 200 18.24 9.21 -21.69
CA ASP A 200 17.02 8.81 -22.39
C ASP A 200 17.05 7.35 -22.89
N ASP A 201 18.20 6.81 -23.21
CA ASP A 201 18.41 5.41 -23.60
C ASP A 201 18.20 4.42 -22.45
N GLN A 202 18.27 4.87 -21.19
CA GLN A 202 18.00 4.05 -20.00
C GLN A 202 16.51 4.04 -19.59
N LEU A 203 15.74 5.02 -20.05
CA LEU A 203 14.31 5.12 -19.69
C LEU A 203 13.51 3.85 -20.03
N PRO A 204 13.69 3.19 -21.19
CA PRO A 204 12.96 1.96 -21.49
C PRO A 204 13.29 0.81 -20.52
N ALA A 205 14.54 0.72 -20.06
CA ALA A 205 14.97 -0.29 -19.09
C ALA A 205 14.38 -0.01 -17.71
N MET A 206 14.38 1.24 -17.27
CA MET A 206 13.75 1.64 -16.01
C MET A 206 12.23 1.43 -16.01
N LEU A 207 11.56 1.74 -17.14
CA LEU A 207 10.14 1.46 -17.31
C LEU A 207 9.85 -0.04 -17.20
N ALA A 208 10.67 -0.88 -17.85
CA ALA A 208 10.51 -2.33 -17.75
C ALA A 208 10.66 -2.82 -16.31
N VAL A 209 11.63 -2.31 -15.56
CA VAL A 209 11.80 -2.65 -14.13
C VAL A 209 10.59 -2.21 -13.31
N GLN A 210 10.14 -0.96 -13.49
CA GLN A 210 8.98 -0.43 -12.75
C GLN A 210 7.73 -1.28 -13.01
N GLN A 211 7.39 -1.51 -14.27
CA GLN A 211 6.20 -2.29 -14.64
C GLN A 211 6.28 -3.76 -14.19
N GLN A 212 7.46 -4.38 -14.25
CA GLN A 212 7.63 -5.77 -13.79
C GLN A 212 7.56 -5.87 -12.24
N ARG A 213 7.98 -4.84 -11.50
CA ARG A 213 7.72 -4.77 -10.05
C ARG A 213 6.24 -4.69 -9.75
N ASP A 214 5.52 -3.78 -10.40
CA ASP A 214 4.08 -3.63 -10.23
C ASP A 214 3.36 -4.93 -10.58
N ARG A 215 3.79 -5.59 -11.65
CA ARG A 215 3.26 -6.90 -12.07
C ARG A 215 3.52 -7.97 -10.99
N ARG A 216 4.74 -8.06 -10.45
CA ARG A 216 5.08 -9.01 -9.39
C ARG A 216 4.23 -8.77 -8.14
N MET A 217 4.10 -7.52 -7.68
CA MET A 217 3.28 -7.18 -6.52
C MET A 217 1.80 -7.53 -6.77
N ALA A 218 1.29 -7.29 -7.97
CA ALA A 218 -0.08 -7.65 -8.34
C ALA A 218 -0.29 -9.18 -8.33
N GLU A 219 0.64 -9.97 -8.85
CA GLU A 219 0.59 -11.43 -8.82
C GLU A 219 0.61 -11.96 -7.38
N ARG A 220 1.53 -11.44 -6.56
CA ARG A 220 1.61 -11.82 -5.15
C ARG A 220 0.32 -11.47 -4.40
N LEU A 221 -0.24 -10.28 -4.64
CA LEU A 221 -1.48 -9.81 -4.01
C LEU A 221 -2.72 -10.59 -4.51
N ARG A 222 -2.74 -11.04 -5.78
CA ARG A 222 -3.78 -11.91 -6.33
C ARG A 222 -3.81 -13.25 -5.62
N ASP A 223 -2.62 -13.85 -5.44
CA ASP A 223 -2.44 -15.23 -4.98
C ASP A 223 -2.39 -15.35 -3.45
N ALA A 224 -2.28 -14.22 -2.75
CA ALA A 224 -2.21 -14.17 -1.30
C ALA A 224 -3.53 -14.57 -0.62
N PRO A 225 -3.48 -15.18 0.57
CA PRO A 225 -4.67 -15.43 1.39
C PRO A 225 -5.45 -14.13 1.65
N LEU A 226 -6.75 -14.17 1.37
CA LEU A 226 -7.65 -13.02 1.55
C LEU A 226 -8.27 -13.01 2.95
N PRO A 227 -8.59 -11.81 3.47
CA PRO A 227 -8.33 -10.48 2.93
C PRO A 227 -6.86 -10.09 3.05
N ALA A 228 -6.31 -9.47 2.00
CA ALA A 228 -4.90 -9.15 1.89
C ALA A 228 -4.64 -7.64 1.94
N MET A 229 -3.53 -7.23 2.58
CA MET A 229 -3.04 -5.85 2.59
C MET A 229 -1.63 -5.81 2.00
N LEU A 230 -1.41 -4.93 1.02
CA LEU A 230 -0.09 -4.63 0.45
C LEU A 230 0.34 -3.24 0.90
N VAL A 231 1.56 -3.11 1.42
CA VAL A 231 2.24 -1.84 1.66
C VAL A 231 3.34 -1.66 0.62
N ALA A 232 3.31 -0.54 -0.08
CA ALA A 232 4.27 -0.22 -1.15
C ALA A 232 4.41 1.29 -1.30
N GLY A 233 5.49 1.73 -1.93
CA GLY A 233 5.67 3.14 -2.29
C GLY A 233 4.50 3.68 -3.11
N SER A 234 4.17 4.95 -2.89
CA SER A 234 3.00 5.63 -3.47
C SER A 234 2.90 5.48 -4.99
N PHE A 235 4.03 5.44 -5.70
CA PHE A 235 4.04 5.25 -7.15
C PHE A 235 3.48 3.89 -7.57
N HIS A 236 3.79 2.84 -6.80
CA HIS A 236 3.28 1.49 -7.03
C HIS A 236 1.78 1.35 -6.67
N ALA A 237 1.30 2.13 -5.71
CA ALA A 237 -0.11 2.09 -5.28
C ALA A 237 -1.07 2.85 -6.20
N ARG A 238 -0.60 3.65 -7.15
CA ARG A 238 -1.44 4.45 -8.05
C ARG A 238 -2.42 3.59 -8.84
N ARG A 239 -3.72 3.95 -8.78
CA ARG A 239 -4.78 3.20 -9.47
C ARG A 239 -4.69 3.24 -10.98
N ASP A 240 -4.09 4.29 -11.52
CA ASP A 240 -3.98 4.56 -12.95
C ASP A 240 -2.68 4.04 -13.57
N LEU A 241 -1.62 3.80 -12.77
CA LEU A 241 -0.30 3.45 -13.30
C LEU A 241 0.34 2.21 -12.65
N GLY A 242 0.06 1.93 -11.37
CA GLY A 242 0.76 0.95 -10.55
C GLY A 242 0.07 -0.42 -10.47
N VAL A 243 0.23 -1.09 -9.34
CA VAL A 243 -0.27 -2.44 -9.03
C VAL A 243 -1.74 -2.65 -9.42
N PRO A 244 -2.68 -1.70 -9.20
CA PRO A 244 -4.08 -1.88 -9.58
C PRO A 244 -4.28 -2.10 -11.08
N VAL A 245 -3.46 -1.48 -11.95
CA VAL A 245 -3.53 -1.70 -13.41
C VAL A 245 -3.15 -3.14 -13.75
N HIS A 246 -2.15 -3.70 -13.08
CA HIS A 246 -1.72 -5.08 -13.27
C HIS A 246 -2.71 -6.08 -12.67
N LEU A 247 -3.38 -5.75 -11.56
CA LEU A 247 -4.51 -6.55 -11.05
C LEU A 247 -5.65 -6.61 -12.06
N ARG A 248 -5.91 -5.53 -12.81
CA ARG A 248 -6.89 -5.53 -13.91
C ARG A 248 -6.49 -6.49 -15.02
N ASP A 249 -5.23 -6.49 -15.43
CA ASP A 249 -4.69 -7.44 -16.41
C ASP A 249 -4.78 -8.90 -15.93
N LEU A 250 -4.78 -9.10 -14.61
CA LEU A 250 -4.92 -10.41 -13.95
C LEU A 250 -6.36 -10.80 -13.63
N GLY A 251 -7.35 -9.93 -13.92
CA GLY A 251 -8.76 -10.16 -13.57
C GLY A 251 -9.07 -10.11 -12.07
N ALA A 252 -8.16 -9.53 -11.25
CA ALA A 252 -8.24 -9.52 -9.79
C ALA A 252 -8.46 -8.12 -9.17
N GLU A 253 -8.75 -7.09 -9.97
CA GLU A 253 -8.94 -5.71 -9.49
C GLU A 253 -10.23 -5.53 -8.68
N LYS A 254 -11.27 -6.33 -8.96
CA LYS A 254 -12.60 -6.14 -8.36
C LYS A 254 -12.56 -6.11 -6.84
N GLY A 255 -13.14 -5.07 -6.25
CA GLY A 255 -13.21 -4.88 -4.81
C GLY A 255 -11.93 -4.36 -4.15
N THR A 256 -10.82 -4.22 -4.90
CA THR A 256 -9.57 -3.66 -4.38
C THR A 256 -9.76 -2.19 -3.99
N GLN A 257 -9.35 -1.85 -2.76
CA GLN A 257 -9.27 -0.48 -2.28
C GLN A 257 -7.80 0.00 -2.24
N VAL A 258 -7.62 1.30 -2.46
CA VAL A 258 -6.30 1.95 -2.38
C VAL A 258 -6.39 3.10 -1.40
N LEU A 259 -5.50 3.12 -0.43
CA LEU A 259 -5.23 4.24 0.46
C LEU A 259 -3.89 4.86 0.05
N MET A 260 -3.90 6.15 -0.30
CA MET A 260 -2.67 6.90 -0.57
C MET A 260 -2.36 7.77 0.65
N LEU A 261 -1.21 7.57 1.26
CA LEU A 261 -0.66 8.46 2.26
C LEU A 261 0.10 9.57 1.54
N VAL A 262 -0.17 10.82 1.89
CA VAL A 262 0.42 11.99 1.24
C VAL A 262 0.85 12.99 2.29
N GLU A 263 1.99 13.64 2.06
CA GLU A 263 2.47 14.70 2.95
C GLU A 263 1.58 15.93 2.84
N ALA A 264 1.25 16.53 3.98
CA ALA A 264 0.66 17.85 4.01
C ALA A 264 1.71 18.87 3.55
N ALA A 265 1.40 19.65 2.51
CA ALA A 265 2.34 20.64 1.99
C ALA A 265 2.36 21.87 2.91
N ALA A 266 3.53 22.28 3.38
CA ALA A 266 3.69 23.56 4.04
C ALA A 266 3.19 24.70 3.13
N GLY A 267 2.16 25.46 3.57
CA GLY A 267 1.62 26.59 2.84
C GLY A 267 0.36 26.33 2.01
N GLY A 268 -0.48 25.43 2.47
CA GLY A 268 -1.91 25.23 2.12
C GLY A 268 -2.43 25.85 0.83
N ASN A 269 -2.19 25.28 -0.34
CA ASN A 269 -3.13 25.36 -1.47
C ASN A 269 -2.75 24.42 -2.65
N ARG A 270 -2.12 23.28 -2.42
CA ARG A 270 -2.12 22.26 -3.47
C ARG A 270 -3.38 21.42 -3.29
N ARG A 271 -4.42 21.78 -4.00
CA ARG A 271 -5.52 20.84 -4.26
C ARG A 271 -4.86 19.55 -4.70
N VAL A 272 -5.12 18.45 -4.00
CA VAL A 272 -4.87 17.10 -4.52
C VAL A 272 -5.67 17.03 -5.81
N ARG A 273 -5.06 17.42 -6.92
CA ARG A 273 -5.68 17.21 -8.22
C ARG A 273 -5.64 15.71 -8.45
N PRO A 274 -6.79 15.08 -8.70
CA PRO A 274 -6.77 13.80 -9.35
C PRO A 274 -5.96 14.03 -10.64
N THR A 275 -4.81 13.40 -10.77
CA THR A 275 -4.00 13.47 -11.99
C THR A 275 -4.72 12.69 -13.08
N THR A 276 -5.78 13.28 -13.63
CA THR A 276 -6.28 12.95 -14.95
C THR A 276 -5.62 13.96 -15.87
N PRO A 277 -4.72 13.57 -16.79
CA PRO A 277 -4.25 14.47 -17.82
C PRO A 277 -5.46 14.84 -18.67
N ALA A 278 -5.82 16.13 -18.68
CA ALA A 278 -6.70 16.67 -19.69
C ALA A 278 -5.98 16.54 -21.03
N TYR A 279 -6.31 15.50 -21.77
CA TYR A 279 -5.95 15.38 -23.19
C TYR A 279 -6.81 16.38 -23.95
N THR A 280 -6.30 17.60 -24.11
CA THR A 280 -6.85 18.60 -25.04
C THR A 280 -6.62 18.10 -26.46
N ARG A 281 -7.66 17.54 -27.08
CA ARG A 281 -7.72 17.41 -28.54
C ARG A 281 -7.57 18.79 -29.16
N ARG A 282 -6.39 19.10 -29.68
CA ARG A 282 -6.26 20.14 -30.69
C ARG A 282 -6.90 19.58 -31.97
N HIS A 283 -8.08 20.08 -32.30
CA HIS A 283 -8.61 19.96 -33.65
C HIS A 283 -7.71 20.82 -34.56
N SER A 284 -6.92 20.19 -35.40
CA SER A 284 -6.39 20.85 -36.58
C SER A 284 -7.53 20.97 -37.58
N ARG A 285 -8.01 22.21 -37.77
CA ARG A 285 -8.73 22.61 -38.99
C ARG A 285 -7.69 22.93 -40.05
N THR A 286 -7.82 22.38 -41.16
CA THR A 286 -7.66 22.62 -42.58
C THR A 286 -6.97 21.48 -43.27
#